data_9f7c5dc91eb7155ef6dd57a243a3cc1f
#
_entry.id   9f7c5dc91eb7155ef6dd57a243a3cc1f
#
_cell.length_a   1.000
_cell.length_b   1.000
_cell.length_c   1.000
_cell.angle_alpha   90.00
_cell.angle_beta   90.00
_cell.angle_gamma   90.00
#
_symmetry.space_group_name_H-M   'P 1'
#
loop_
_entity.id
_entity.type
_entity.pdbx_description
1 polymer ?
#
loop_
_entity_poly.entity_id
_entity_poly.type
_entity_poly.pdbx_seq_one_letter_code
_entity_poly.pdbx_strand_id
1 'polypeptide(L)'
;MNKKVISAMLAASMAVSLAACGSTATSEATSTVSSETSSTVASGESAASGSYTGTPIKVGGIGPITGAAATYGNAVKNAEELAVKEINAANGSDVFDWKFEDDEHDAEKSVNAYNSLKDWGMQVLAGPVTTTPTLAVAAESVNDNMFVMTPSASAQTVIETGDNVYQICFTDPNQGVASADYIAENALATKIGVIYDSSDAYSSGIYAKFKTEAESKGLEIVTAEAFTSDNKSDLSTQVAKCQEAGAELVFLPIYYTEASQILTTANKTGYEPIFFGCDGMDGILDLSLIHISEPTRL
;
A
#
# COMPACT_ATOMS: atom_id res chain seq x y z
N MET A 1 14.86 23.07 40.18
CA MET A 1 13.68 23.81 39.73
C MET A 1 12.52 22.85 39.63
N ASN A 2 11.44 23.10 40.38
CA ASN A 2 10.36 22.15 40.58
C ASN A 2 9.45 22.04 39.35
N LYS A 3 9.15 20.80 38.92
CA LYS A 3 8.26 20.45 37.79
C LYS A 3 6.84 21.07 37.87
N LYS A 4 6.44 21.66 38.98
CA LYS A 4 5.14 22.32 39.19
C LYS A 4 5.09 23.76 38.68
N VAL A 5 6.20 24.38 38.33
CA VAL A 5 6.25 25.80 37.85
C VAL A 5 6.14 25.86 36.32
N ILE A 6 6.46 24.76 35.61
CA ILE A 6 6.39 24.72 34.14
C ILE A 6 4.94 24.52 33.63
N SER A 7 4.08 23.84 34.42
CA SER A 7 2.67 23.62 34.03
C SER A 7 1.78 24.86 34.16
N ALA A 8 2.20 25.86 34.91
CA ALA A 8 1.41 27.10 35.11
C ALA A 8 1.61 28.15 34.02
N MET A 9 2.69 28.06 33.24
CA MET A 9 2.97 29.03 32.14
C MET A 9 2.37 28.61 30.78
N LEU A 10 1.98 27.37 30.59
CA LEU A 10 1.34 26.93 29.33
C LEU A 10 -0.18 27.13 29.31
N ALA A 11 -0.81 27.41 30.46
CA ALA A 11 -2.28 27.60 30.57
C ALA A 11 -2.72 29.08 30.35
N ALA A 12 -1.79 30.02 30.25
CA ALA A 12 -2.11 31.45 30.13
C ALA A 12 -2.13 32.00 28.71
N SER A 13 -1.78 31.22 27.68
CA SER A 13 -1.69 31.67 26.30
C SER A 13 -2.86 31.29 25.38
N MET A 14 -3.91 30.62 25.88
CA MET A 14 -5.07 30.22 25.09
C MET A 14 -6.38 30.97 25.37
N ALA A 15 -6.35 32.07 26.09
CA ALA A 15 -7.56 32.78 26.54
C ALA A 15 -7.86 34.12 25.84
N VAL A 16 -7.28 34.46 24.70
CA VAL A 16 -7.45 35.81 24.08
C VAL A 16 -7.99 35.77 22.63
N SER A 17 -8.64 34.72 22.15
CA SER A 17 -9.18 34.76 20.78
C SER A 17 -10.67 34.36 20.63
N LEU A 18 -11.52 34.65 21.63
CA LEU A 18 -12.97 34.48 21.51
C LEU A 18 -13.74 35.68 22.05
N ALA A 19 -13.66 36.80 21.32
CA ALA A 19 -14.58 37.92 21.50
C ALA A 19 -14.66 38.77 20.23
N ALA A 20 -15.56 38.41 19.29
CA ALA A 20 -16.27 39.33 18.41
C ALA A 20 -17.21 38.56 17.50
N CYS A 21 -18.48 38.52 17.81
CA CYS A 21 -19.65 38.92 17.07
C CYS A 21 -20.88 38.29 17.69
N GLY A 22 -21.54 39.06 18.56
CA GLY A 22 -22.91 38.81 18.94
C GLY A 22 -23.85 39.60 18.05
N SER A 23 -24.95 38.97 17.63
CA SER A 23 -26.26 39.64 17.49
C SER A 23 -27.35 38.60 17.34
N THR A 24 -28.31 38.70 18.23
CA THR A 24 -29.55 37.99 18.42
C THR A 24 -30.53 38.03 17.25
N ALA A 25 -31.21 36.92 17.00
CA ALA A 25 -32.68 36.93 16.84
C ALA A 25 -33.26 35.52 16.86
N THR A 26 -34.26 35.36 17.68
CA THR A 26 -35.12 34.20 17.95
C THR A 26 -36.05 33.92 16.78
N SER A 27 -36.29 32.66 16.45
CA SER A 27 -37.64 32.07 16.25
C SER A 27 -37.61 30.61 15.81
N GLU A 28 -38.62 29.89 16.25
CA GLU A 28 -38.90 28.46 16.33
C GLU A 28 -39.04 27.70 14.99
N ALA A 29 -38.68 26.43 15.12
CA ALA A 29 -39.31 25.18 14.62
C ALA A 29 -39.61 24.99 13.12
N THR A 30 -39.08 23.97 12.53
CA THR A 30 -39.72 22.69 12.17
C THR A 30 -38.80 21.85 11.29
N SER A 31 -38.68 20.57 11.63
CA SER A 31 -37.92 19.49 10.99
C SER A 31 -38.24 19.27 9.52
N THR A 32 -37.23 19.09 8.70
CA THR A 32 -37.17 18.08 7.63
C THR A 32 -35.73 17.75 7.29
N VAL A 33 -35.44 16.45 7.37
CA VAL A 33 -34.17 15.84 7.00
C VAL A 33 -34.04 15.90 5.46
N SER A 34 -32.94 16.46 4.96
CA SER A 34 -32.43 16.16 3.63
C SER A 34 -30.93 16.27 3.66
N SER A 35 -30.30 15.11 3.53
CA SER A 35 -28.85 14.95 3.39
C SER A 35 -28.42 15.44 2.03
N GLU A 36 -27.70 16.55 1.98
CA GLU A 36 -26.78 16.83 0.87
C GLU A 36 -25.48 17.33 1.49
N THR A 37 -24.52 16.40 1.61
CA THR A 37 -23.15 16.74 1.94
C THR A 37 -22.48 17.23 0.66
N SER A 38 -22.61 18.51 0.38
CA SER A 38 -21.79 19.20 -0.63
C SER A 38 -20.44 19.51 0.02
N SER A 39 -19.44 18.69 -0.25
CA SER A 39 -18.05 19.01 0.03
C SER A 39 -17.61 20.10 -0.95
N THR A 40 -17.67 21.34 -0.50
CA THR A 40 -16.96 22.44 -1.17
C THR A 40 -15.45 22.20 -0.99
N VAL A 41 -14.82 21.64 -2.00
CA VAL A 41 -13.38 21.73 -2.17
C VAL A 41 -13.06 23.19 -2.29
N ALA A 42 -12.35 23.75 -1.29
CA ALA A 42 -11.80 25.10 -1.38
C ALA A 42 -10.86 25.12 -2.59
N SER A 43 -11.25 25.85 -3.62
CA SER A 43 -10.37 26.17 -4.74
C SER A 43 -9.21 26.99 -4.17
N GLY A 44 -8.05 26.34 -4.01
CA GLY A 44 -6.82 27.04 -3.69
C GLY A 44 -6.54 28.07 -4.78
N GLU A 45 -6.17 29.26 -4.37
CA GLU A 45 -5.73 30.34 -5.25
C GLU A 45 -4.71 29.78 -6.26
N SER A 46 -5.03 29.97 -7.53
CA SER A 46 -4.12 29.72 -8.65
C SER A 46 -2.86 30.55 -8.41
N ALA A 47 -1.79 29.92 -7.97
CA ALA A 47 -0.47 30.52 -7.99
C ALA A 47 -0.19 30.96 -9.44
N ALA A 48 0.28 32.18 -9.61
CA ALA A 48 0.59 32.77 -10.91
C ALA A 48 1.43 31.77 -11.74
N SER A 49 0.87 31.27 -12.83
CA SER A 49 1.54 30.35 -13.75
C SER A 49 2.64 31.11 -14.48
N GLY A 50 3.85 31.08 -13.97
CA GLY A 50 5.04 31.30 -14.79
C GLY A 50 5.16 30.08 -15.72
N SER A 51 5.03 30.27 -17.02
CA SER A 51 5.27 29.20 -17.98
C SER A 51 6.70 28.66 -17.79
N TYR A 52 6.82 27.35 -17.59
CA TYR A 52 8.14 26.69 -17.55
C TYR A 52 8.81 26.83 -18.92
N THR A 53 10.03 27.33 -18.94
CA THR A 53 10.79 27.57 -20.18
C THR A 53 12.08 26.74 -20.28
N GLY A 54 12.27 25.82 -19.31
CA GLY A 54 13.42 24.92 -19.30
C GLY A 54 13.26 23.71 -20.23
N THR A 55 14.28 22.89 -20.29
CA THR A 55 14.18 21.55 -20.90
C THR A 55 13.34 20.66 -19.98
N PRO A 56 12.38 19.88 -20.51
CA PRO A 56 11.59 18.97 -19.70
C PRO A 56 12.42 18.04 -18.83
N ILE A 57 12.01 17.88 -17.59
CA ILE A 57 12.62 16.92 -16.65
C ILE A 57 12.15 15.52 -17.05
N LYS A 58 13.07 14.62 -17.27
CA LYS A 58 12.75 13.22 -17.63
C LYS A 58 12.46 12.40 -16.40
N VAL A 59 11.20 11.97 -16.26
CA VAL A 59 10.71 11.13 -15.17
C VAL A 59 10.52 9.72 -15.70
N GLY A 60 11.20 8.74 -15.12
CA GLY A 60 11.00 7.33 -15.39
C GLY A 60 9.98 6.73 -14.44
N GLY A 61 9.14 5.83 -14.93
CA GLY A 61 8.29 4.94 -14.14
C GLY A 61 8.66 3.49 -14.40
N ILE A 62 8.58 2.64 -13.40
CA ILE A 62 8.79 1.19 -13.51
C ILE A 62 7.73 0.48 -12.67
N GLY A 63 7.15 -0.56 -13.22
CA GLY A 63 6.22 -1.42 -12.49
C GLY A 63 5.59 -2.49 -13.36
N PRO A 64 4.92 -3.47 -12.75
CA PRO A 64 4.32 -4.58 -13.48
C PRO A 64 3.04 -4.12 -14.20
N ILE A 65 3.09 -3.86 -15.50
CA ILE A 65 1.88 -3.60 -16.30
C ILE A 65 1.36 -4.87 -16.98
N THR A 66 2.13 -5.94 -16.91
CA THR A 66 1.73 -7.30 -17.28
C THR A 66 2.07 -8.29 -16.15
N GLY A 67 1.58 -9.52 -16.23
CA GLY A 67 1.85 -10.56 -15.23
C GLY A 67 0.95 -10.50 -13.98
N ALA A 68 1.37 -11.21 -12.93
CA ALA A 68 0.55 -11.52 -11.75
C ALA A 68 0.23 -10.31 -10.84
N ALA A 69 0.98 -9.22 -10.96
CA ALA A 69 0.81 -8.00 -10.17
C ALA A 69 0.37 -6.79 -11.03
N ALA A 70 -0.16 -7.05 -12.24
CA ALA A 70 -0.45 -6.01 -13.22
C ALA A 70 -1.48 -4.96 -12.77
N THR A 71 -2.38 -5.29 -11.86
CA THR A 71 -3.36 -4.35 -11.30
C THR A 71 -2.67 -3.17 -10.65
N TYR A 72 -1.63 -3.40 -9.84
CA TYR A 72 -0.90 -2.31 -9.17
C TYR A 72 -0.11 -1.45 -10.15
N GLY A 73 0.66 -2.08 -11.05
CA GLY A 73 1.49 -1.34 -11.99
C GLY A 73 0.67 -0.50 -12.96
N ASN A 74 -0.48 -1.02 -13.44
CA ASN A 74 -1.39 -0.24 -14.29
C ASN A 74 -2.02 0.94 -13.55
N ALA A 75 -2.38 0.78 -12.27
CA ALA A 75 -2.92 1.88 -11.47
C ALA A 75 -1.87 2.99 -11.30
N VAL A 76 -0.63 2.63 -10.94
CA VAL A 76 0.47 3.58 -10.79
C VAL A 76 0.80 4.27 -12.11
N LYS A 77 0.97 3.51 -13.20
CA LYS A 77 1.21 4.06 -14.54
C LYS A 77 0.16 5.09 -14.94
N ASN A 78 -1.12 4.77 -14.75
CA ASN A 78 -2.20 5.68 -15.09
C ASN A 78 -2.19 6.96 -14.23
N ALA A 79 -1.86 6.82 -12.94
CA ALA A 79 -1.76 7.96 -12.03
C ALA A 79 -0.59 8.88 -12.38
N GLU A 80 0.59 8.32 -12.68
CA GLU A 80 1.77 9.08 -13.11
C GLU A 80 1.51 9.80 -14.43
N GLU A 81 0.93 9.10 -15.43
CA GLU A 81 0.59 9.68 -16.72
C GLU A 81 -0.40 10.85 -16.56
N LEU A 82 -1.41 10.69 -15.71
CA LEU A 82 -2.38 11.74 -15.42
C LEU A 82 -1.70 12.95 -14.76
N ALA A 83 -0.88 12.72 -13.73
CA ALA A 83 -0.18 13.78 -13.02
C ALA A 83 0.72 14.60 -13.96
N VAL A 84 1.48 13.92 -14.82
CA VAL A 84 2.33 14.59 -15.82
C VAL A 84 1.50 15.42 -16.79
N LYS A 85 0.40 14.88 -17.30
CA LYS A 85 -0.52 15.62 -18.20
C LYS A 85 -1.11 16.87 -17.52
N GLU A 86 -1.56 16.76 -16.28
CA GLU A 86 -2.14 17.86 -15.54
C GLU A 86 -1.10 18.96 -15.23
N ILE A 87 0.11 18.59 -14.82
CA ILE A 87 1.19 19.55 -14.51
C ILE A 87 1.62 20.26 -15.79
N ASN A 88 1.82 19.54 -16.90
CA ASN A 88 2.19 20.14 -18.18
C ASN A 88 1.09 21.09 -18.69
N ALA A 89 -0.17 20.67 -18.61
CA ALA A 89 -1.30 21.51 -19.00
C ALA A 89 -1.43 22.78 -18.15
N ALA A 90 -1.27 22.66 -16.83
CA ALA A 90 -1.34 23.80 -15.92
C ALA A 90 -0.23 24.84 -16.16
N ASN A 91 0.95 24.39 -16.63
CA ASN A 91 2.07 25.26 -16.94
C ASN A 91 2.06 25.77 -18.41
N GLY A 92 1.16 25.27 -19.26
CA GLY A 92 1.12 25.61 -20.70
C GLY A 92 2.38 25.21 -21.47
N SER A 93 3.17 24.28 -20.94
CA SER A 93 4.43 23.80 -21.51
C SER A 93 4.79 22.44 -20.92
N ASP A 94 5.66 21.69 -21.58
CA ASP A 94 6.15 20.39 -21.11
C ASP A 94 7.19 20.61 -19.99
N VAL A 95 6.74 20.50 -18.74
CA VAL A 95 7.58 20.50 -17.54
C VAL A 95 8.25 19.16 -17.37
N PHE A 96 7.48 18.09 -17.63
CA PHE A 96 7.93 16.70 -17.52
C PHE A 96 7.81 15.99 -18.88
N ASP A 97 8.85 15.21 -19.19
CA ASP A 97 8.84 14.14 -20.19
C ASP A 97 8.84 12.82 -19.44
N TRP A 98 7.89 11.92 -19.73
CA TRP A 98 7.65 10.74 -18.91
C TRP A 98 7.66 9.46 -19.75
N LYS A 99 8.28 8.42 -19.22
CA LYS A 99 8.34 7.10 -19.83
C LYS A 99 8.17 6.04 -18.76
N PHE A 100 7.36 5.00 -19.03
CA PHE A 100 7.12 3.89 -18.13
C PHE A 100 7.56 2.56 -18.76
N GLU A 101 8.26 1.73 -17.99
CA GLU A 101 8.75 0.41 -18.40
C GLU A 101 8.08 -0.69 -17.54
N ASP A 102 7.79 -1.81 -18.21
CA ASP A 102 7.21 -3.01 -17.59
C ASP A 102 8.31 -3.87 -16.96
N ASP A 103 8.17 -4.20 -15.68
CA ASP A 103 9.08 -5.13 -14.98
C ASP A 103 8.47 -6.51 -14.71
N GLU A 104 7.19 -6.71 -15.04
CA GLU A 104 6.46 -7.97 -14.82
C GLU A 104 6.58 -8.51 -13.37
N HIS A 105 6.84 -7.65 -12.39
CA HIS A 105 7.14 -8.01 -11.00
C HIS A 105 8.40 -8.89 -10.85
N ASP A 106 9.39 -8.69 -11.70
CA ASP A 106 10.65 -9.43 -11.74
C ASP A 106 11.84 -8.50 -11.47
N ALA A 107 12.73 -8.90 -10.56
CA ALA A 107 13.87 -8.08 -10.13
C ALA A 107 14.85 -7.80 -11.26
N GLU A 108 15.16 -8.80 -12.10
CA GLU A 108 16.12 -8.64 -13.21
C GLU A 108 15.54 -7.75 -14.31
N LYS A 109 14.25 -7.94 -14.65
CA LYS A 109 13.56 -7.08 -15.61
C LYS A 109 13.47 -5.64 -15.11
N SER A 110 13.26 -5.42 -13.83
CA SER A 110 13.23 -4.09 -13.22
C SER A 110 14.57 -3.37 -13.33
N VAL A 111 15.69 -4.07 -13.09
CA VAL A 111 17.03 -3.53 -13.29
C VAL A 111 17.28 -3.22 -14.78
N ASN A 112 16.84 -4.08 -15.69
CA ASN A 112 16.94 -3.82 -17.12
C ASN A 112 16.11 -2.59 -17.54
N ALA A 113 14.88 -2.45 -17.02
CA ALA A 113 14.02 -1.28 -17.21
C ALA A 113 14.69 0.01 -16.69
N TYR A 114 15.29 -0.06 -15.49
CA TYR A 114 16.05 1.05 -14.91
C TYR A 114 17.20 1.50 -15.83
N ASN A 115 18.00 0.56 -16.32
CA ASN A 115 19.09 0.88 -17.24
C ASN A 115 18.59 1.45 -18.58
N SER A 116 17.49 0.93 -19.13
CA SER A 116 16.84 1.50 -20.32
C SER A 116 16.40 2.96 -20.12
N LEU A 117 15.83 3.27 -18.94
CA LEU A 117 15.44 4.63 -18.59
C LEU A 117 16.65 5.55 -18.37
N LYS A 118 17.75 5.05 -17.80
CA LYS A 118 19.02 5.80 -17.71
C LYS A 118 19.55 6.15 -19.10
N ASP A 119 19.57 5.20 -20.02
CA ASP A 119 20.01 5.42 -21.40
C ASP A 119 19.14 6.44 -22.14
N TRP A 120 17.83 6.49 -21.82
CA TRP A 120 16.92 7.55 -22.30
C TRP A 120 17.25 8.92 -21.67
N GLY A 121 18.00 8.96 -20.56
CA GLY A 121 18.40 10.16 -19.84
C GLY A 121 17.47 10.55 -18.70
N MET A 122 16.85 9.57 -18.03
CA MET A 122 16.05 9.76 -16.82
C MET A 122 16.81 10.55 -15.76
N GLN A 123 16.11 11.44 -15.08
CA GLN A 123 16.66 12.31 -14.02
C GLN A 123 16.08 11.98 -12.63
N VAL A 124 14.86 11.43 -12.59
CA VAL A 124 14.18 10.96 -11.37
C VAL A 124 13.38 9.71 -11.71
N LEU A 125 13.27 8.79 -10.75
CA LEU A 125 12.48 7.57 -10.88
C LEU A 125 11.28 7.60 -9.94
N ALA A 126 10.07 7.48 -10.49
CA ALA A 126 8.84 7.17 -9.79
C ALA A 126 8.58 5.65 -9.92
N GLY A 127 8.78 4.93 -8.84
CA GLY A 127 8.79 3.46 -8.86
C GLY A 127 10.11 2.89 -8.33
N PRO A 128 10.34 1.57 -8.48
CA PRO A 128 9.37 0.55 -8.91
C PRO A 128 8.18 0.39 -7.96
N VAL A 129 7.19 -0.40 -8.40
CA VAL A 129 5.88 -0.50 -7.71
C VAL A 129 5.89 -1.55 -6.61
N THR A 130 6.49 -2.71 -6.84
CA THR A 130 6.49 -3.84 -5.90
C THR A 130 7.84 -4.01 -5.21
N THR A 131 7.85 -4.62 -4.02
CA THR A 131 9.01 -4.61 -3.11
C THR A 131 10.27 -5.24 -3.69
N THR A 132 10.23 -6.48 -4.17
CA THR A 132 11.43 -7.19 -4.65
C THR A 132 12.08 -6.49 -5.86
N PRO A 133 11.34 -6.05 -6.89
CA PRO A 133 11.86 -5.19 -7.95
C PRO A 133 12.45 -3.87 -7.43
N THR A 134 11.78 -3.22 -6.47
CA THR A 134 12.26 -1.95 -5.91
C THR A 134 13.59 -2.11 -5.19
N LEU A 135 13.78 -3.17 -4.41
CA LEU A 135 15.04 -3.44 -3.73
C LEU A 135 16.19 -3.64 -4.72
N ALA A 136 15.95 -4.34 -5.83
CA ALA A 136 16.96 -4.55 -6.86
C ALA A 136 17.37 -3.23 -7.54
N VAL A 137 16.40 -2.40 -7.91
CA VAL A 137 16.66 -1.09 -8.53
C VAL A 137 17.27 -0.11 -7.52
N ALA A 138 16.81 -0.11 -6.26
CA ALA A 138 17.38 0.74 -5.23
C ALA A 138 18.88 0.48 -5.03
N ALA A 139 19.31 -0.79 -5.04
CA ALA A 139 20.72 -1.14 -4.92
C ALA A 139 21.57 -0.56 -6.07
N GLU A 140 21.05 -0.55 -7.30
CA GLU A 140 21.73 0.07 -8.45
C GLU A 140 21.71 1.60 -8.35
N SER A 141 20.58 2.17 -7.91
CA SER A 141 20.37 3.62 -7.86
C SER A 141 21.32 4.35 -6.90
N VAL A 142 21.79 3.67 -5.84
CA VAL A 142 22.76 4.22 -4.89
C VAL A 142 24.08 4.57 -5.60
N ASN A 143 24.55 3.71 -6.51
CA ASN A 143 25.78 3.95 -7.26
C ASN A 143 25.66 5.15 -8.22
N ASP A 144 24.45 5.38 -8.73
CA ASP A 144 24.14 6.46 -9.67
C ASP A 144 23.71 7.76 -8.96
N ASN A 145 23.48 7.71 -7.65
CA ASN A 145 22.84 8.77 -6.89
C ASN A 145 21.51 9.24 -7.53
N MET A 146 20.74 8.30 -8.08
CA MET A 146 19.47 8.54 -8.72
C MET A 146 18.39 8.67 -7.65
N PHE A 147 17.61 9.76 -7.69
CA PHE A 147 16.43 9.89 -6.83
C PHE A 147 15.38 8.83 -7.21
N VAL A 148 14.99 8.03 -6.23
CA VAL A 148 13.99 6.97 -6.38
C VAL A 148 12.87 7.20 -5.37
N MET A 149 11.62 7.21 -5.83
CA MET A 149 10.45 7.26 -4.98
C MET A 149 9.48 6.16 -5.36
N THR A 150 9.35 5.15 -4.51
CA THR A 150 8.35 4.11 -4.72
C THR A 150 6.98 4.55 -4.22
N PRO A 151 5.92 4.33 -5.01
CA PRO A 151 4.55 4.62 -4.58
C PRO A 151 3.98 3.56 -3.62
N SER A 152 4.41 2.30 -3.71
CA SER A 152 3.75 1.21 -2.99
C SER A 152 4.66 0.09 -2.47
N ALA A 153 5.94 0.02 -2.86
CA ALA A 153 6.86 -0.97 -2.29
C ALA A 153 7.05 -0.71 -0.79
N SER A 154 6.53 -1.59 0.04
CA SER A 154 6.25 -1.33 1.46
C SER A 154 7.26 -1.92 2.44
N ALA A 155 8.24 -2.73 1.99
CA ALA A 155 9.26 -3.24 2.88
C ALA A 155 10.11 -2.12 3.48
N GLN A 156 10.34 -2.19 4.79
CA GLN A 156 11.18 -1.24 5.51
C GLN A 156 12.60 -1.14 4.91
N THR A 157 13.13 -2.25 4.41
CA THR A 157 14.47 -2.34 3.81
C THR A 157 14.62 -1.50 2.54
N VAL A 158 13.54 -1.08 1.90
CA VAL A 158 13.58 -0.21 0.71
C VAL A 158 14.28 1.12 1.05
N ILE A 159 13.83 1.79 2.11
CA ILE A 159 14.40 3.09 2.53
C ILE A 159 15.71 2.96 3.32
N GLU A 160 16.10 1.74 3.67
CA GLU A 160 17.37 1.45 4.31
C GLU A 160 18.50 1.21 3.28
N THR A 161 18.16 1.11 1.98
CA THR A 161 19.13 0.86 0.92
C THR A 161 20.05 2.06 0.68
N GLY A 162 19.51 3.29 0.73
CA GLY A 162 20.26 4.52 0.54
C GLY A 162 19.44 5.77 0.80
N ASP A 163 20.11 6.89 1.03
CA ASP A 163 19.50 8.19 1.32
C ASP A 163 18.92 8.90 0.06
N ASN A 164 19.07 8.27 -1.10
CA ASN A 164 18.44 8.66 -2.36
C ASN A 164 17.12 7.91 -2.64
N VAL A 165 16.70 6.99 -1.75
CA VAL A 165 15.51 6.13 -1.93
C VAL A 165 14.43 6.50 -0.93
N TYR A 166 13.23 6.78 -1.43
CA TYR A 166 12.08 7.23 -0.66
C TYR A 166 10.86 6.33 -0.90
N GLN A 167 10.01 6.25 0.11
CA GLN A 167 8.77 5.46 0.13
C GLN A 167 7.65 6.35 0.64
N ILE A 168 6.52 6.40 -0.06
CA ILE A 168 5.36 7.22 0.35
C ILE A 168 4.21 6.39 0.92
N CYS A 169 4.25 5.07 0.78
CA CYS A 169 3.27 4.15 1.38
C CYS A 169 3.64 3.83 2.85
N PHE A 170 2.72 3.15 3.53
CA PHE A 170 2.98 2.54 4.85
C PHE A 170 4.01 1.39 4.72
N THR A 171 4.45 0.85 5.87
CA THR A 171 5.49 -0.19 5.89
C THR A 171 4.94 -1.57 6.26
N ASP A 172 5.56 -2.63 5.77
CA ASP A 172 5.24 -4.03 6.09
C ASP A 172 5.21 -4.33 7.59
N PRO A 173 6.16 -3.84 8.41
CA PRO A 173 6.06 -3.95 9.85
C PRO A 173 4.73 -3.45 10.43
N ASN A 174 4.24 -2.32 9.94
CA ASN A 174 2.98 -1.75 10.39
C ASN A 174 1.78 -2.57 9.94
N GLN A 175 1.80 -3.14 8.73
CA GLN A 175 0.75 -4.04 8.25
C GLN A 175 0.66 -5.30 9.11
N GLY A 176 1.80 -5.94 9.41
CA GLY A 176 1.85 -7.13 10.23
C GLY A 176 1.32 -6.89 11.65
N VAL A 177 1.75 -5.80 12.29
CA VAL A 177 1.27 -5.41 13.62
C VAL A 177 -0.22 -5.09 13.61
N ALA A 178 -0.67 -4.21 12.71
CA ALA A 178 -2.07 -3.81 12.63
C ALA A 178 -3.01 -4.98 12.35
N SER A 179 -2.57 -5.95 11.53
CA SER A 179 -3.34 -7.17 11.25
C SER A 179 -3.54 -8.03 12.51
N ALA A 180 -2.47 -8.26 13.29
CA ALA A 180 -2.55 -9.02 14.52
C ALA A 180 -3.40 -8.30 15.58
N ASP A 181 -3.23 -6.98 15.72
CA ASP A 181 -4.04 -6.16 16.62
C ASP A 181 -5.52 -6.26 16.27
N TYR A 182 -5.86 -6.06 15.00
CA TYR A 182 -7.25 -6.10 14.53
C TYR A 182 -7.90 -7.46 14.77
N ILE A 183 -7.20 -8.56 14.47
CA ILE A 183 -7.71 -9.93 14.70
C ILE A 183 -7.97 -10.15 16.19
N ALA A 184 -7.05 -9.74 17.06
CA ALA A 184 -7.18 -9.92 18.50
C ALA A 184 -8.26 -9.03 19.11
N GLU A 185 -8.27 -7.74 18.80
CA GLU A 185 -9.21 -6.76 19.35
C GLU A 185 -10.66 -7.03 18.95
N ASN A 186 -10.87 -7.57 17.75
CA ASN A 186 -12.20 -7.92 17.26
C ASN A 186 -12.56 -9.39 17.53
N ALA A 187 -11.68 -10.15 18.21
CA ALA A 187 -11.87 -11.55 18.54
C ALA A 187 -12.30 -12.40 17.32
N LEU A 188 -11.67 -12.16 16.16
CA LEU A 188 -12.06 -12.83 14.91
C LEU A 188 -11.76 -14.32 14.95
N ALA A 189 -10.64 -14.71 15.57
CA ALA A 189 -10.21 -16.09 15.74
C ALA A 189 -9.14 -16.18 16.83
N THR A 190 -8.89 -17.38 17.34
CA THR A 190 -7.79 -17.67 18.28
C THR A 190 -6.72 -18.54 17.66
N LYS A 191 -7.08 -19.37 16.68
CA LYS A 191 -6.19 -20.29 15.95
C LYS A 191 -5.96 -19.79 14.54
N ILE A 192 -4.72 -19.35 14.27
CA ILE A 192 -4.34 -18.71 13.02
C ILE A 192 -3.46 -19.63 12.20
N GLY A 193 -3.86 -19.90 10.96
CA GLY A 193 -2.98 -20.42 9.92
C GLY A 193 -2.37 -19.26 9.14
N VAL A 194 -1.16 -19.42 8.65
CA VAL A 194 -0.52 -18.42 7.76
C VAL A 194 -0.06 -19.12 6.49
N ILE A 195 -0.30 -18.49 5.33
CA ILE A 195 0.28 -18.91 4.06
C ILE A 195 1.00 -17.71 3.46
N TYR A 196 2.31 -17.84 3.21
CA TYR A 196 3.15 -16.71 2.79
C TYR A 196 4.21 -17.11 1.76
N ASP A 197 4.66 -16.14 0.97
CA ASP A 197 5.80 -16.31 0.06
C ASP A 197 7.11 -16.03 0.79
N SER A 198 7.91 -17.09 1.04
CA SER A 198 9.19 -16.96 1.73
C SER A 198 10.31 -16.41 0.85
N SER A 199 10.11 -16.33 -0.47
CA SER A 199 11.06 -15.76 -1.42
C SER A 199 10.82 -14.27 -1.69
N ASP A 200 9.67 -13.72 -1.26
CA ASP A 200 9.33 -12.32 -1.41
C ASP A 200 9.54 -11.53 -0.10
N ALA A 201 10.27 -10.43 -0.18
CA ALA A 201 10.58 -9.58 0.97
C ALA A 201 9.34 -8.90 1.57
N TYR A 202 8.34 -8.54 0.76
CA TYR A 202 7.05 -8.04 1.20
C TYR A 202 6.33 -9.06 2.08
N SER A 203 6.07 -10.24 1.54
CA SER A 203 5.30 -11.30 2.19
C SER A 203 5.98 -11.79 3.49
N SER A 204 7.26 -12.09 3.40
CA SER A 204 8.05 -12.56 4.56
C SER A 204 8.22 -11.48 5.63
N GLY A 205 8.34 -10.21 5.24
CA GLY A 205 8.47 -9.08 6.14
C GLY A 205 7.21 -8.84 6.97
N ILE A 206 6.03 -8.86 6.34
CA ILE A 206 4.74 -8.76 7.03
C ILE A 206 4.55 -9.93 7.99
N TYR A 207 4.77 -11.17 7.51
CA TYR A 207 4.62 -12.35 8.36
C TYR A 207 5.51 -12.31 9.61
N ALA A 208 6.77 -11.90 9.46
CA ALA A 208 7.69 -11.84 10.60
C ALA A 208 7.18 -10.92 11.73
N LYS A 209 6.58 -9.79 11.38
CA LYS A 209 6.01 -8.84 12.35
C LYS A 209 4.65 -9.29 12.86
N PHE A 210 3.80 -9.79 11.98
CA PHE A 210 2.54 -10.41 12.37
C PHE A 210 2.74 -11.50 13.43
N LYS A 211 3.69 -12.40 13.20
CA LYS A 211 4.00 -13.49 14.14
C LYS A 211 4.32 -12.96 15.53
N THR A 212 5.25 -12.00 15.62
CA THR A 212 5.67 -11.43 16.90
C THR A 212 4.51 -10.77 17.64
N GLU A 213 3.69 -9.99 16.92
CA GLU A 213 2.55 -9.29 17.51
C GLU A 213 1.43 -10.25 17.87
N ALA A 214 1.10 -11.21 17.02
CA ALA A 214 0.09 -12.24 17.28
C ALA A 214 0.40 -13.03 18.55
N GLU A 215 1.66 -13.47 18.73
CA GLU A 215 2.12 -14.13 19.96
C GLU A 215 1.95 -13.21 21.18
N SER A 216 2.25 -11.92 21.07
CA SER A 216 2.09 -10.93 22.16
C SER A 216 0.64 -10.73 22.58
N LYS A 217 -0.31 -10.87 21.63
CA LYS A 217 -1.76 -10.75 21.84
C LYS A 217 -2.42 -12.07 22.28
N GLY A 218 -1.64 -13.15 22.37
CA GLY A 218 -2.17 -14.46 22.75
C GLY A 218 -2.91 -15.20 21.63
N LEU A 219 -2.73 -14.81 20.38
CA LEU A 219 -3.17 -15.57 19.22
C LEU A 219 -2.25 -16.78 19.02
N GLU A 220 -2.82 -17.95 18.74
CA GLU A 220 -2.08 -19.17 18.48
C GLU A 220 -1.85 -19.33 16.96
N ILE A 221 -0.60 -19.25 16.50
CA ILE A 221 -0.26 -19.62 15.12
C ILE A 221 -0.11 -21.14 15.07
N VAL A 222 -1.18 -21.82 14.65
CA VAL A 222 -1.24 -23.30 14.61
C VAL A 222 -0.42 -23.89 13.47
N THR A 223 -0.23 -23.15 12.40
CA THR A 223 0.65 -23.51 11.28
C THR A 223 1.07 -22.28 10.48
N ALA A 224 2.26 -22.34 9.86
CA ALA A 224 2.74 -21.32 8.94
C ALA A 224 3.38 -22.00 7.73
N GLU A 225 2.69 -21.93 6.60
CA GLU A 225 3.01 -22.65 5.39
C GLU A 225 3.64 -21.71 4.36
N ALA A 226 4.87 -22.03 3.97
CA ALA A 226 5.59 -21.25 2.98
C ALA A 226 5.37 -21.81 1.57
N PHE A 227 5.43 -20.91 0.60
CA PHE A 227 5.70 -21.23 -0.81
C PHE A 227 6.81 -20.29 -1.33
N THR A 228 7.22 -20.45 -2.57
CA THR A 228 8.18 -19.60 -3.25
C THR A 228 7.70 -19.28 -4.66
N SER A 229 8.30 -18.28 -5.29
CA SER A 229 8.00 -17.91 -6.68
C SER A 229 8.07 -19.08 -7.66
N ASP A 230 8.92 -20.10 -7.39
CA ASP A 230 9.11 -21.26 -8.25
C ASP A 230 8.02 -22.31 -8.08
N ASN A 231 7.28 -22.33 -6.95
CA ASN A 231 6.31 -23.38 -6.65
C ASN A 231 4.90 -22.86 -6.30
N LYS A 232 4.56 -21.66 -6.74
CA LYS A 232 3.28 -21.00 -6.46
C LYS A 232 2.12 -21.41 -7.37
N SER A 233 2.35 -22.33 -8.30
CA SER A 233 1.32 -22.76 -9.26
C SER A 233 0.25 -23.67 -8.65
N ASP A 234 0.53 -24.35 -7.54
CA ASP A 234 -0.40 -25.17 -6.77
C ASP A 234 -0.15 -25.03 -5.27
N LEU A 235 -1.09 -24.41 -4.58
CA LEU A 235 -1.04 -24.16 -3.14
C LEU A 235 -1.99 -25.06 -2.33
N SER A 236 -2.43 -26.17 -2.92
CA SER A 236 -3.36 -27.11 -2.29
C SER A 236 -2.80 -27.75 -1.02
N THR A 237 -1.51 -28.02 -0.99
CA THR A 237 -0.83 -28.56 0.19
C THR A 237 -0.84 -27.59 1.37
N GLN A 238 -0.60 -26.31 1.13
CA GLN A 238 -0.61 -25.28 2.16
C GLN A 238 -2.02 -25.10 2.74
N VAL A 239 -3.05 -25.11 1.89
CA VAL A 239 -4.45 -25.04 2.31
C VAL A 239 -4.82 -26.27 3.14
N ALA A 240 -4.46 -27.47 2.70
CA ALA A 240 -4.76 -28.71 3.43
C ALA A 240 -4.12 -28.72 4.83
N LYS A 241 -2.88 -28.24 4.97
CA LYS A 241 -2.20 -28.15 6.27
C LYS A 241 -2.87 -27.16 7.19
N CYS A 242 -3.35 -26.01 6.70
CA CYS A 242 -4.13 -25.08 7.51
C CYS A 242 -5.42 -25.71 8.02
N GLN A 243 -6.11 -26.47 7.16
CA GLN A 243 -7.32 -27.21 7.53
C GLN A 243 -7.02 -28.30 8.58
N GLU A 244 -5.99 -29.10 8.36
CA GLU A 244 -5.56 -30.17 9.28
C GLU A 244 -5.13 -29.63 10.65
N ALA A 245 -4.50 -28.47 10.69
CA ALA A 245 -4.10 -27.78 11.92
C ALA A 245 -5.30 -27.14 12.65
N GLY A 246 -6.48 -27.10 12.04
CA GLY A 246 -7.68 -26.52 12.61
C GLY A 246 -7.63 -25.01 12.71
N ALA A 247 -6.99 -24.34 11.73
CA ALA A 247 -6.97 -22.90 11.66
C ALA A 247 -8.39 -22.36 11.43
N GLU A 248 -8.81 -21.43 12.29
CA GLU A 248 -10.09 -20.73 12.25
C GLU A 248 -10.04 -19.52 11.30
N LEU A 249 -8.85 -18.90 11.22
CA LEU A 249 -8.52 -17.82 10.32
C LEU A 249 -7.22 -18.14 9.60
N VAL A 250 -7.17 -17.84 8.29
CA VAL A 250 -5.95 -17.96 7.49
C VAL A 250 -5.48 -16.55 7.10
N PHE A 251 -4.33 -16.16 7.62
CA PHE A 251 -3.68 -14.89 7.28
C PHE A 251 -2.86 -15.04 6.01
N LEU A 252 -3.08 -14.15 5.05
CA LEU A 252 -2.52 -14.17 3.71
C LEU A 252 -1.77 -12.87 3.41
N PRO A 253 -0.53 -12.68 3.89
CA PRO A 253 0.31 -11.55 3.52
C PRO A 253 0.95 -11.79 2.15
N ILE A 254 0.13 -11.85 1.10
CA ILE A 254 0.51 -12.23 -0.27
C ILE A 254 -0.29 -11.41 -1.27
N TYR A 255 0.06 -11.52 -2.56
CA TYR A 255 -0.65 -10.84 -3.63
C TYR A 255 -1.93 -11.57 -4.04
N TYR A 256 -2.82 -10.83 -4.69
CA TYR A 256 -4.18 -11.24 -5.02
C TYR A 256 -4.26 -12.51 -5.90
N THR A 257 -3.27 -12.75 -6.76
CA THR A 257 -3.27 -13.92 -7.65
C THR A 257 -3.14 -15.22 -6.86
N GLU A 258 -2.17 -15.33 -5.97
CA GLU A 258 -1.94 -16.47 -5.10
C GLU A 258 -3.07 -16.61 -4.06
N ALA A 259 -3.53 -15.49 -3.52
CA ALA A 259 -4.67 -15.46 -2.60
C ALA A 259 -5.93 -16.05 -3.26
N SER A 260 -6.22 -15.69 -4.51
CA SER A 260 -7.34 -16.23 -5.28
C SER A 260 -7.25 -17.75 -5.47
N GLN A 261 -6.06 -18.31 -5.72
CA GLN A 261 -5.84 -19.74 -5.82
C GLN A 261 -6.14 -20.44 -4.49
N ILE A 262 -5.70 -19.85 -3.37
CA ILE A 262 -5.94 -20.37 -2.01
C ILE A 262 -7.45 -20.40 -1.71
N LEU A 263 -8.15 -19.29 -1.94
CA LEU A 263 -9.59 -19.18 -1.72
C LEU A 263 -10.36 -20.22 -2.57
N THR A 264 -9.97 -20.37 -3.84
CA THR A 264 -10.57 -21.34 -4.75
C THR A 264 -10.33 -22.78 -4.27
N THR A 265 -9.14 -23.07 -3.79
CA THR A 265 -8.78 -24.39 -3.28
C THR A 265 -9.55 -24.72 -2.00
N ALA A 266 -9.63 -23.79 -1.07
CA ALA A 266 -10.40 -23.93 0.16
C ALA A 266 -11.88 -24.19 -0.14
N ASN A 267 -12.48 -23.42 -1.06
CA ASN A 267 -13.86 -23.62 -1.47
C ASN A 267 -14.10 -25.02 -2.06
N LYS A 268 -13.20 -25.52 -2.92
CA LYS A 268 -13.29 -26.87 -3.51
C LYS A 268 -13.20 -27.99 -2.47
N THR A 269 -12.48 -27.77 -1.39
CA THR A 269 -12.30 -28.76 -0.30
C THR A 269 -13.34 -28.63 0.81
N GLY A 270 -14.21 -27.61 0.75
CA GLY A 270 -15.18 -27.31 1.80
C GLY A 270 -14.54 -26.77 3.08
N TYR A 271 -13.35 -26.18 2.97
CA TYR A 271 -12.69 -25.50 4.07
C TYR A 271 -13.10 -24.02 4.08
N GLU A 272 -13.77 -23.60 5.13
CA GLU A 272 -14.40 -22.27 5.24
C GLU A 272 -13.85 -21.48 6.45
N PRO A 273 -12.54 -21.15 6.50
CA PRO A 273 -11.99 -20.28 7.53
C PRO A 273 -12.32 -18.83 7.22
N ILE A 274 -12.07 -17.94 8.18
CA ILE A 274 -11.96 -16.52 7.87
C ILE A 274 -10.65 -16.31 7.10
N PHE A 275 -10.70 -15.72 5.91
CA PHE A 275 -9.52 -15.25 5.20
C PHE A 275 -9.24 -13.79 5.54
N PHE A 276 -8.00 -13.49 5.89
CA PHE A 276 -7.56 -12.14 6.25
C PHE A 276 -6.27 -11.82 5.51
N GLY A 277 -6.22 -10.69 4.83
CA GLY A 277 -5.07 -10.28 4.02
C GLY A 277 -4.64 -8.85 4.29
N CYS A 278 -3.61 -8.44 3.55
CA CYS A 278 -3.04 -7.10 3.55
C CYS A 278 -3.38 -6.37 2.25
N ASP A 279 -2.72 -5.25 1.98
CA ASP A 279 -2.89 -4.46 0.75
C ASP A 279 -2.68 -5.28 -0.53
N GLY A 280 -1.81 -6.29 -0.51
CA GLY A 280 -1.59 -7.22 -1.61
C GLY A 280 -2.83 -8.01 -2.05
N MET A 281 -3.92 -7.97 -1.29
CA MET A 281 -5.21 -8.54 -1.68
C MET A 281 -6.01 -7.63 -2.62
N ASP A 282 -5.62 -6.38 -2.80
CA ASP A 282 -6.29 -5.47 -3.74
C ASP A 282 -6.22 -6.02 -5.17
N GLY A 283 -7.36 -6.00 -5.87
CA GLY A 283 -7.51 -6.66 -7.17
C GLY A 283 -8.10 -8.07 -7.12
N ILE A 284 -8.25 -8.70 -5.93
CA ILE A 284 -8.83 -10.05 -5.83
C ILE A 284 -10.27 -10.10 -6.33
N LEU A 285 -11.02 -9.01 -6.20
CA LEU A 285 -12.40 -8.90 -6.65
C LEU A 285 -12.54 -8.90 -8.19
N ASP A 286 -11.48 -8.57 -8.92
CA ASP A 286 -11.46 -8.56 -10.36
C ASP A 286 -11.23 -9.96 -10.96
N LEU A 287 -10.81 -10.91 -10.13
CA LEU A 287 -10.64 -12.29 -10.55
C LEU A 287 -11.98 -13.03 -10.48
N SER A 288 -12.40 -13.62 -11.60
CA SER A 288 -13.72 -14.26 -11.81
C SER A 288 -14.08 -15.36 -10.82
N LEU A 289 -13.16 -15.77 -9.95
CA LEU A 289 -13.33 -16.79 -8.93
C LEU A 289 -14.28 -16.39 -7.80
N ILE A 290 -14.54 -15.10 -7.63
CA ILE A 290 -15.42 -14.54 -6.61
C ILE A 290 -16.90 -14.72 -6.94
N HIS A 291 -17.22 -15.01 -8.19
CA HIS A 291 -18.57 -15.39 -8.57
C HIS A 291 -18.99 -16.78 -8.08
N ILE A 292 -18.09 -17.52 -7.39
CA ILE A 292 -18.37 -18.85 -6.84
C ILE A 292 -18.78 -18.79 -5.37
N SER A 293 -18.46 -17.72 -4.66
CA SER A 293 -18.99 -17.46 -3.32
C SER A 293 -19.97 -16.31 -3.39
N GLU A 294 -21.26 -16.57 -3.17
CA GLU A 294 -22.23 -15.51 -2.93
C GLU A 294 -21.66 -14.59 -1.84
N PRO A 295 -21.66 -13.25 -2.03
CA PRO A 295 -21.25 -12.36 -0.97
C PRO A 295 -22.20 -12.60 0.20
N THR A 296 -21.68 -13.10 1.31
CA THR A 296 -22.41 -13.09 2.57
C THR A 296 -22.74 -11.63 2.84
N ARG A 297 -23.99 -11.26 2.65
CA ARG A 297 -24.45 -9.91 2.95
C ARG A 297 -24.22 -9.66 4.44
N LEU A 298 -23.26 -8.82 4.72
CA LEU A 298 -23.21 -8.11 5.98
C LEU A 298 -24.35 -7.09 6.04
#